data_0d0a6479ea702ae74008a1a3c9ef00db
#
_entry.id   0d0a6479ea702ae74008a1a3c9ef00db
#
_cell.length_a   1.000
_cell.length_b   1.000
_cell.length_c   1.000
_cell.angle_alpha   90.00
_cell.angle_beta   90.00
_cell.angle_gamma   90.00
#
_symmetry.space_group_name_H-M   'P 1'
#
loop_
_entity.id
_entity.type
_entity.pdbx_description
1 polymer ?
#
loop_
_entity_poly.entity_id
_entity_poly.type
_entity_poly.pdbx_seq_one_letter_code
_entity_poly.pdbx_strand_id
1 'polypeptide(L)' 'MPEVVRRKLDMLHYADDLKDLCSPPNNRLESLKGGLSGLYSIRINNQWRIVFRWSDAQAHDVRIIDYHRG' A
#
# COMPACT_ATOMS: atom_id res chain seq x y z
N MET A 1 2.52 -5.40 16.79
CA MET A 1 2.33 -4.60 15.59
C MET A 1 1.22 -3.59 15.81
N PRO A 2 1.42 -2.33 15.45
CA PRO A 2 0.38 -1.33 15.62
C PRO A 2 -0.91 -1.72 14.88
N GLU A 3 -2.03 -1.40 15.50
CA GLU A 3 -3.31 -1.75 14.93
C GLU A 3 -3.58 -1.11 13.58
N VAL A 4 -3.03 0.10 13.36
CA VAL A 4 -3.20 0.77 12.08
C VAL A 4 -2.56 -0.02 10.94
N VAL A 5 -1.42 -0.65 11.20
CA VAL A 5 -0.76 -1.49 10.19
C VAL A 5 -1.64 -2.69 9.87
N ARG A 6 -2.16 -3.34 10.90
CA ARG A 6 -3.01 -4.49 10.72
C ARG A 6 -4.25 -4.16 9.88
N ARG A 7 -4.88 -3.01 10.17
CA ARG A 7 -6.06 -2.59 9.41
C ARG A 7 -5.71 -2.33 7.94
N LYS A 8 -4.55 -1.73 7.69
CA LYS A 8 -4.13 -1.46 6.31
C LYS A 8 -3.83 -2.76 5.56
N LEU A 9 -3.22 -3.72 6.24
CA LEU A 9 -2.99 -5.03 5.63
C LEU A 9 -4.30 -5.74 5.30
N ASP A 10 -5.29 -5.62 6.19
CA ASP A 10 -6.61 -6.17 5.94
C ASP A 10 -7.27 -5.50 4.72
N MET A 11 -7.10 -4.18 4.58
CA MET A 11 -7.62 -3.48 3.41
C MET A 11 -7.06 -4.09 2.12
N LEU A 12 -5.76 -4.37 2.09
CA LEU A 12 -5.15 -4.98 0.93
C LEU A 12 -5.72 -6.36 0.66
N HIS A 13 -5.91 -7.12 1.72
CA HIS A 13 -6.40 -8.50 1.60
C HIS A 13 -7.81 -8.55 1.03
N TYR A 14 -8.67 -7.62 1.42
CA TYR A 14 -10.07 -7.63 1.02
C TYR A 14 -10.40 -6.75 -0.18
N ALA A 15 -9.43 -6.01 -0.70
CA ALA A 15 -9.68 -5.14 -1.86
C ALA A 15 -9.91 -5.99 -3.11
N ASP A 16 -10.96 -5.69 -3.84
CA ASP A 16 -11.27 -6.33 -5.11
C ASP A 16 -10.69 -5.55 -6.29
N ASP A 17 -10.38 -4.27 -6.06
CA ASP A 17 -9.91 -3.38 -7.12
C ASP A 17 -8.97 -2.36 -6.46
N LEU A 18 -8.00 -1.88 -7.24
CA LEU A 18 -7.08 -0.85 -6.75
C LEU A 18 -7.81 0.38 -6.24
N LYS A 19 -8.89 0.75 -6.87
CA LYS A 19 -9.64 1.95 -6.43
C LYS A 19 -10.19 1.80 -5.02
N ASP A 20 -10.38 0.57 -4.55
CA ASP A 20 -10.83 0.36 -3.17
C ASP A 20 -9.79 0.85 -2.17
N LEU A 21 -8.54 0.94 -2.59
CA LEU A 21 -7.45 1.40 -1.75
C LEU A 21 -7.27 2.90 -1.78
N CYS A 22 -8.04 3.60 -2.60
CA CYS A 22 -8.03 5.06 -2.60
C CYS A 22 -8.80 5.63 -1.42
N SER A 23 -9.57 4.82 -0.76
CA SER A 23 -10.35 5.24 0.41
C SER A 23 -9.88 4.46 1.63
N PRO A 24 -9.66 5.10 2.76
CA PRO A 24 -9.82 6.55 2.98
C PRO A 24 -8.71 7.35 2.27
N PRO A 25 -8.95 8.64 2.00
CA PRO A 25 -7.98 9.46 1.24
C PRO A 25 -6.57 9.48 1.83
N ASN A 26 -6.43 9.34 3.14
CA ASN A 26 -5.12 9.37 3.75
C ASN A 26 -4.30 8.09 3.51
N ASN A 27 -4.85 7.10 2.83
CA ASN A 27 -4.05 5.98 2.33
C ASN A 27 -3.02 6.46 1.31
N ARG A 28 -3.34 7.52 0.58
CA ARG A 28 -2.46 8.09 -0.43
C ARG A 28 -1.90 7.01 -1.35
N LEU A 29 -2.80 6.30 -1.99
CA LEU A 29 -2.39 5.28 -2.95
C LEU A 29 -1.54 5.92 -4.04
N GLU A 30 -0.36 5.38 -4.26
CA GLU A 30 0.56 5.87 -5.28
C GLU A 30 1.08 4.73 -6.12
N SER A 31 1.22 5.00 -7.42
CA SER A 31 1.88 4.08 -8.34
C SER A 31 3.36 4.41 -8.35
N LEU A 32 4.19 3.40 -8.17
CA LEU A 32 5.63 3.58 -8.23
C LEU A 32 6.10 3.55 -9.69
N LYS A 33 7.09 4.38 -10.01
CA LYS A 33 7.52 4.60 -11.39
C LYS A 33 8.92 4.06 -11.65
N GLY A 34 9.35 4.17 -12.89
CA GLY A 34 10.64 3.66 -13.33
C GLY A 34 10.57 2.17 -13.55
N GLY A 35 11.58 1.44 -13.12
CA GLY A 35 11.59 -0.01 -13.24
C GLY A 35 10.66 -0.71 -12.28
N LEU A 36 9.80 0.04 -11.59
CA LEU A 36 8.92 -0.48 -10.57
C LEU A 36 7.46 -0.54 -11.01
N SER A 37 7.22 -0.69 -12.32
CA SER A 37 5.87 -0.73 -12.84
C SER A 37 5.11 -1.92 -12.24
N GLY A 38 3.84 -1.69 -11.94
CA GLY A 38 3.01 -2.69 -11.26
C GLY A 38 3.11 -2.65 -9.75
N LEU A 39 3.99 -1.82 -9.20
CA LEU A 39 4.11 -1.63 -7.77
C LEU A 39 3.35 -0.38 -7.33
N TYR A 40 2.75 -0.49 -6.17
CA TYR A 40 1.96 0.59 -5.58
C TYR A 40 2.29 0.68 -4.11
N SER A 41 1.92 1.80 -3.51
CA SER A 41 2.08 1.94 -2.06
C SER A 41 0.88 2.63 -1.45
N ILE A 42 0.59 2.30 -0.20
CA ILE A 42 -0.34 3.04 0.62
C ILE A 42 0.37 3.50 1.88
N ARG A 43 -0.08 4.64 2.40
CA ARG A 43 0.55 5.26 3.55
C ARG A 43 0.05 4.64 4.85
N ILE A 44 0.95 4.38 5.78
CA ILE A 44 0.60 4.02 7.15
C ILE A 44 0.60 5.28 8.02
N ASN A 45 1.71 6.01 7.98
CA ASN A 45 1.86 7.28 8.71
C ASN A 45 2.96 8.11 8.02
N ASN A 46 3.51 9.10 8.70
CA ASN A 46 4.52 9.97 8.09
C ASN A 46 5.82 9.27 7.73
N GLN A 47 6.06 8.10 8.29
CA GLN A 47 7.31 7.39 8.14
C GLN A 47 7.17 6.11 7.34
N TRP A 48 6.10 5.37 7.51
CA TRP A 48 5.97 4.02 6.99
C TRP A 48 4.94 3.92 5.89
N ARG A 49 5.25 3.11 4.87
CA ARG A 49 4.32 2.80 3.80
C ARG A 49 4.31 1.31 3.56
N ILE A 50 3.21 0.82 3.01
CA ILE A 50 3.10 -0.56 2.56
C ILE A 50 3.26 -0.55 1.05
N VAL A 51 4.24 -1.28 0.55
CA VAL A 51 4.49 -1.44 -0.89
C VAL A 51 4.01 -2.82 -1.30
N PHE A 52 3.34 -2.90 -2.43
CA PHE A 52 2.81 -4.16 -2.91
C PHE A 52 2.73 -4.14 -4.43
N ARG A 53 2.72 -5.33 -5.01
CA ARG A 53 2.47 -5.49 -6.44
C ARG A 53 1.00 -5.85 -6.61
N TRP A 54 0.33 -5.20 -7.55
CA TRP A 54 -1.08 -5.49 -7.80
C TRP A 54 -1.19 -6.29 -9.11
N SER A 55 -1.77 -7.47 -9.03
CA SER A 55 -1.93 -8.35 -10.18
C SER A 55 -3.09 -9.30 -9.90
N ASP A 56 -3.90 -9.58 -10.92
CA ASP A 56 -5.03 -10.51 -10.82
C ASP A 56 -5.99 -10.14 -9.68
N ALA A 57 -6.22 -8.83 -9.53
CA ALA A 57 -7.11 -8.28 -8.52
C ALA A 57 -6.67 -8.64 -7.09
N GLN A 58 -5.36 -8.77 -6.88
CA GLN A 58 -4.80 -9.10 -5.57
C GLN A 58 -3.48 -8.37 -5.35
N ALA A 59 -3.17 -8.14 -4.07
CA ALA A 59 -1.89 -7.61 -3.67
C ALA A 59 -0.91 -8.77 -3.48
N HIS A 60 0.30 -8.60 -4.01
CA HIS A 60 1.38 -9.58 -3.91
C HIS A 60 2.63 -8.89 -3.39
N ASP A 61 3.55 -9.69 -2.86
CA ASP A 61 4.87 -9.20 -2.44
C ASP A 61 4.75 -7.99 -1.50
N VAL A 62 3.87 -8.10 -0.54
CA VAL A 62 3.59 -7.00 0.38
C VAL A 62 4.77 -6.75 1.29
N ARG A 63 5.21 -5.50 1.40
CA ARG A 63 6.32 -5.09 2.25
C ARG A 63 5.98 -3.81 2.99
N ILE A 64 6.53 -3.67 4.18
CA ILE A 64 6.43 -2.43 4.93
C ILE A 64 7.80 -1.77 4.87
N ILE A 65 7.86 -0.56 4.35
CA ILE A 65 9.12 0.15 4.20
C ILE A 65 9.10 1.46 4.97
N ASP A 66 10.30 1.86 5.38
CA ASP A 66 10.53 3.14 6.01
C ASP A 66 10.67 4.17 4.89
N TYR A 67 9.73 5.07 4.82
CA TYR A 67 9.70 6.11 3.79
C TYR A 67 10.22 7.43 4.34
N HIS A 68 11.01 7.36 5.37
CA HIS A 68 11.56 8.53 6.02
C HIS A 68 12.49 9.28 5.08
N ARG A 69 12.25 10.55 4.93
CA ARG A 69 13.13 11.40 4.16
C ARG A 69 14.13 12.05 5.10
N GLY A 70 15.33 11.60 5.02
CA GLY A 70 16.41 12.13 5.81
C GLY A 70 16.80 13.53 5.42
#